data_ca7e2589ab0ad8d720b78b48faf10024
#
_entry.id   ca7e2589ab0ad8d720b78b48faf10024
#
_cell.length_a   1.000
_cell.length_b   1.000
_cell.length_c   1.000
_cell.angle_alpha   90.00
_cell.angle_beta   90.00
_cell.angle_gamma   90.00
#
_symmetry.space_group_name_H-M   'P 1'
#
loop_
_entity.id
_entity.type
_entity.pdbx_description
1 polymer ?
#
loop_
_entity_poly.entity_id
_entity_poly.type
_entity_poly.pdbx_seq_one_letter_code
_entity_poly.pdbx_strand_id
1 'polypeptide(L)'
;MNYPAGSEFPVSRVVIMGFTVERLDHLVLNCADVAATADWYARVLGMRVEKFGPKGRTALSFGNQKINLRPLGALADDPDWVTGATEAAGSEDLCFITEASPQEVRDHLRACGIEITNGPVTKIGALGEMTSHYCRDLDGNLVEIAVYPR
;
A
#
# COMPACT_ATOMS: atom_id res chain seq x y z
N MET A 1 -2.73 -38.87 14.64
CA MET A 1 -2.94 -38.09 15.85
C MET A 1 -4.11 -37.15 15.58
N ASN A 2 -5.24 -37.40 16.28
CA ASN A 2 -6.44 -36.58 16.11
C ASN A 2 -6.34 -35.36 17.02
N TYR A 3 -6.41 -34.16 16.42
CA TYR A 3 -6.64 -32.95 17.20
C TYR A 3 -8.11 -32.84 17.53
N PRO A 4 -8.49 -32.57 18.79
CA PRO A 4 -9.88 -32.41 19.15
C PRO A 4 -10.41 -31.09 18.55
N ALA A 5 -11.54 -31.18 17.86
CA ALA A 5 -12.31 -30.02 17.42
C ALA A 5 -12.89 -29.31 18.65
N GLY A 6 -12.81 -27.96 18.66
CA GLY A 6 -13.64 -27.12 19.52
C GLY A 6 -13.01 -26.72 20.84
N SER A 7 -12.03 -25.82 20.82
CA SER A 7 -11.86 -24.87 21.91
C SER A 7 -12.10 -23.46 21.34
N GLU A 8 -13.35 -23.02 21.44
CA GLU A 8 -13.64 -21.58 21.37
C GLU A 8 -12.90 -20.94 22.55
N PHE A 9 -11.80 -20.25 22.25
CA PHE A 9 -11.19 -19.38 23.25
C PHE A 9 -12.21 -18.28 23.53
N PRO A 10 -12.63 -18.08 24.78
CA PRO A 10 -13.50 -16.98 25.12
C PRO A 10 -12.70 -15.71 24.79
N VAL A 11 -13.13 -14.98 23.78
CA VAL A 11 -12.64 -13.63 23.52
C VAL A 11 -13.12 -12.81 24.71
N SER A 12 -12.29 -12.75 25.75
CA SER A 12 -12.51 -11.84 26.87
C SER A 12 -12.61 -10.44 26.25
N ARG A 13 -13.82 -9.89 26.27
CA ARG A 13 -14.08 -8.53 25.85
C ARG A 13 -13.40 -7.62 26.88
N VAL A 14 -12.11 -7.36 26.65
CA VAL A 14 -11.38 -6.35 27.41
C VAL A 14 -12.06 -5.03 27.07
N VAL A 15 -12.84 -4.51 28.00
CA VAL A 15 -13.36 -3.13 27.90
C VAL A 15 -12.15 -2.21 28.12
N ILE A 16 -11.46 -1.91 27.06
CA ILE A 16 -10.40 -0.91 27.10
C ILE A 16 -11.10 0.45 27.10
N MET A 17 -10.98 1.17 28.20
CA MET A 17 -11.34 2.58 28.28
C MET A 17 -10.32 3.34 27.41
N GLY A 18 -10.69 3.59 26.15
CA GLY A 18 -9.80 4.19 25.16
C GLY A 18 -10.54 4.59 23.89
N PHE A 19 -9.80 4.76 22.81
CA PHE A 19 -10.34 5.05 21.49
C PHE A 19 -10.23 3.84 20.56
N THR A 20 -11.01 3.84 19.49
CA THR A 20 -10.91 2.87 18.40
C THR A 20 -10.38 3.57 17.15
N VAL A 21 -9.43 2.92 16.47
CA VAL A 21 -8.96 3.40 15.17
C VAL A 21 -10.05 3.15 14.12
N GLU A 22 -10.36 4.19 13.34
CA GLU A 22 -11.40 4.14 12.32
C GLU A 22 -10.84 3.68 10.97
N ARG A 23 -9.72 4.25 10.53
CA ARG A 23 -9.09 3.98 9.23
C ARG A 23 -7.62 4.38 9.21
N LEU A 24 -6.91 3.93 8.19
CA LEU A 24 -5.61 4.48 7.84
C LEU A 24 -5.82 5.81 7.10
N ASP A 25 -5.18 6.89 7.53
CA ASP A 25 -5.17 8.17 6.84
C ASP A 25 -4.09 8.23 5.76
N HIS A 26 -2.85 7.99 6.16
CA HIS A 26 -1.70 7.93 5.26
C HIS A 26 -0.61 7.02 5.80
N LEU A 27 0.27 6.62 4.93
CA LEU A 27 1.55 6.01 5.27
C LEU A 27 2.69 6.84 4.67
N VAL A 28 3.90 6.61 5.13
CA VAL A 28 5.12 7.20 4.56
C VAL A 28 5.91 6.10 3.86
N LEU A 29 6.17 6.29 2.58
CA LEU A 29 6.97 5.41 1.75
C LEU A 29 8.37 6.00 1.60
N ASN A 30 9.37 5.33 2.13
CA ASN A 30 10.76 5.68 1.87
C ASN A 30 11.15 5.23 0.47
N CYS A 31 11.74 6.10 -0.32
CA CYS A 31 12.10 5.81 -1.71
C CYS A 31 13.46 6.38 -2.09
N ALA A 32 14.12 5.74 -3.03
CA ALA A 32 15.42 6.19 -3.51
C ALA A 32 15.31 7.48 -4.33
N ASP A 33 14.25 7.62 -5.14
CA ASP A 33 13.99 8.80 -5.98
C ASP A 33 12.50 9.17 -5.88
N VAL A 34 12.22 10.28 -5.20
CA VAL A 34 10.85 10.77 -4.97
C VAL A 34 10.13 11.09 -6.28
N ALA A 35 10.81 11.74 -7.24
CA ALA A 35 10.19 12.16 -8.49
C ALA A 35 9.86 10.94 -9.37
N ALA A 36 10.80 10.02 -9.53
CA ALA A 36 10.60 8.81 -10.31
C ALA A 36 9.51 7.92 -9.68
N THR A 37 9.49 7.79 -8.34
CA THR A 37 8.44 7.05 -7.63
C THR A 37 7.08 7.71 -7.84
N ALA A 38 6.98 9.03 -7.71
CA ALA A 38 5.73 9.76 -7.94
C ALA A 38 5.19 9.52 -9.36
N ASP A 39 6.04 9.63 -10.38
CA ASP A 39 5.68 9.37 -11.78
C ASP A 39 5.21 7.93 -12.00
N TRP A 40 5.87 6.96 -11.39
CA TRP A 40 5.48 5.56 -11.49
C TRP A 40 4.07 5.32 -10.94
N TYR A 41 3.80 5.76 -9.70
CA TYR A 41 2.49 5.57 -9.06
C TYR A 41 1.37 6.34 -9.78
N ALA A 42 1.67 7.53 -10.30
CA ALA A 42 0.70 8.29 -11.10
C ALA A 42 0.35 7.55 -12.41
N ARG A 43 1.36 7.05 -13.12
CA ARG A 43 1.17 6.36 -14.40
C ARG A 43 0.56 4.98 -14.25
N VAL A 44 1.02 4.20 -13.26
CA VAL A 44 0.61 2.79 -13.10
C VAL A 44 -0.67 2.65 -12.30
N LEU A 45 -0.85 3.43 -11.23
CA LEU A 45 -1.99 3.31 -10.32
C LEU A 45 -2.97 4.50 -10.40
N GLY A 46 -2.73 5.48 -11.28
CA GLY A 46 -3.62 6.62 -11.45
C GLY A 46 -3.68 7.56 -10.25
N MET A 47 -2.68 7.53 -9.37
CA MET A 47 -2.63 8.39 -8.20
C MET A 47 -2.30 9.84 -8.59
N ARG A 48 -2.83 10.81 -7.85
CA ARG A 48 -2.52 12.22 -8.05
C ARG A 48 -1.29 12.61 -7.26
N VAL A 49 -0.32 13.23 -7.95
CA VAL A 49 0.87 13.80 -7.30
C VAL A 49 0.53 15.18 -6.77
N GLU A 50 0.82 15.42 -5.51
CA GLU A 50 0.58 16.72 -4.89
C GLU A 50 1.73 17.13 -3.96
N LYS A 51 1.84 18.45 -3.74
CA LYS A 51 2.75 19.02 -2.75
C LYS A 51 1.97 19.41 -1.51
N PHE A 52 2.54 19.14 -0.35
CA PHE A 52 1.88 19.45 0.91
C PHE A 52 2.86 20.00 1.96
N GLY A 53 2.26 20.72 2.91
CA GLY A 53 2.99 21.34 4.02
C GLY A 53 3.92 22.48 3.60
N PRO A 54 4.48 23.20 4.57
CA PRO A 54 5.29 24.40 4.30
C PRO A 54 6.63 24.08 3.60
N LYS A 55 7.10 22.84 3.69
CA LYS A 55 8.34 22.37 3.04
C LYS A 55 8.10 21.77 1.66
N GLY A 56 6.87 21.78 1.14
CA GLY A 56 6.52 21.29 -0.20
C GLY A 56 6.83 19.80 -0.42
N ARG A 57 6.62 18.96 0.59
CA ARG A 57 6.83 17.51 0.50
C ARG A 57 5.89 16.91 -0.52
N THR A 58 6.30 15.82 -1.16
CA THR A 58 5.50 15.14 -2.19
C THR A 58 4.61 14.06 -1.57
N ALA A 59 3.36 14.01 -2.02
CA ALA A 59 2.44 12.94 -1.71
C ALA A 59 1.73 12.42 -2.95
N LEU A 60 1.21 11.20 -2.83
CA LEU A 60 0.36 10.52 -3.80
C LEU A 60 -1.02 10.39 -3.16
N SER A 61 -2.04 11.02 -3.71
CA SER A 61 -3.41 10.94 -3.19
C SER A 61 -4.29 10.04 -4.04
N PHE A 62 -5.12 9.25 -3.38
CA PHE A 62 -6.09 8.34 -3.98
C PHE A 62 -7.25 8.10 -3.00
N GLY A 63 -8.48 8.00 -3.52
CA GLY A 63 -9.65 7.93 -2.64
C GLY A 63 -9.65 9.06 -1.61
N ASN A 64 -9.71 8.70 -0.34
CA ASN A 64 -9.58 9.60 0.81
C ASN A 64 -8.30 9.35 1.63
N GLN A 65 -7.28 8.75 1.01
CA GLN A 65 -6.01 8.37 1.61
C GLN A 65 -4.84 8.95 0.81
N LYS A 66 -3.64 8.89 1.36
CA LYS A 66 -2.43 9.27 0.64
C LYS A 66 -1.21 8.49 1.08
N ILE A 67 -0.19 8.51 0.25
CA ILE A 67 1.17 8.06 0.55
C ILE A 67 2.08 9.29 0.52
N ASN A 68 2.72 9.60 1.63
CA ASN A 68 3.76 10.62 1.65
C ASN A 68 5.07 10.00 1.17
N LEU A 69 5.70 10.58 0.16
CA LEU A 69 6.99 10.10 -0.33
C LEU A 69 8.13 10.77 0.45
N ARG A 70 9.04 9.97 0.95
CA ARG A 70 10.17 10.42 1.76
C ARG A 70 11.48 9.92 1.14
N PRO A 71 12.42 10.81 0.77
CA PRO A 71 13.70 10.36 0.26
C PRO A 71 14.52 9.70 1.36
N LEU A 72 15.31 8.69 1.00
CA LEU A 72 16.30 8.11 1.90
C LEU A 72 17.28 9.20 2.37
N GLY A 73 17.68 9.13 3.64
CA GLY A 73 18.61 10.11 4.22
C GLY A 73 18.00 11.48 4.53
N ALA A 74 16.69 11.64 4.45
CA ALA A 74 16.01 12.93 4.65
C ALA A 74 16.33 13.63 5.99
N LEU A 75 16.71 12.89 7.03
CA LEU A 75 17.13 13.47 8.32
C LEU A 75 18.39 14.31 8.23
N ALA A 76 19.24 14.11 7.23
CA ALA A 76 20.45 14.92 7.04
C ALA A 76 20.11 16.37 6.66
N ASP A 77 19.04 16.56 5.89
CA ASP A 77 18.58 17.86 5.41
C ASP A 77 17.47 18.46 6.28
N ASP A 78 16.69 17.61 6.94
CA ASP A 78 15.52 17.98 7.75
C ASP A 78 15.45 17.10 9.01
N PRO A 79 16.05 17.53 10.14
CA PRO A 79 16.07 16.75 11.39
C PRO A 79 14.68 16.43 11.98
N ASP A 80 13.66 17.18 11.57
CA ASP A 80 12.26 16.94 11.99
C ASP A 80 11.54 15.91 11.11
N TRP A 81 12.18 15.47 10.02
CA TRP A 81 11.56 14.49 9.13
C TRP A 81 11.83 13.06 9.55
N VAL A 82 11.40 12.74 10.75
CA VAL A 82 11.51 11.39 11.32
C VAL A 82 10.69 10.38 10.53
N THR A 83 11.08 9.10 10.63
CA THR A 83 10.38 7.97 10.02
C THR A 83 10.42 6.77 10.98
N GLY A 84 10.02 5.58 10.53
CA GLY A 84 10.14 4.36 11.29
C GLY A 84 11.59 4.07 11.69
N ALA A 85 11.79 3.19 12.68
CA ALA A 85 13.12 2.86 13.21
C ALA A 85 14.07 2.30 12.14
N THR A 86 13.53 1.66 11.11
CA THR A 86 14.30 1.19 9.94
C THR A 86 13.94 2.03 8.73
N GLU A 87 14.89 2.80 8.23
CA GLU A 87 14.77 3.55 6.99
C GLU A 87 15.27 2.68 5.83
N ALA A 88 14.36 2.20 5.00
CA ALA A 88 14.68 1.37 3.83
C ALA A 88 13.69 1.63 2.69
N ALA A 89 14.18 1.68 1.46
CA ALA A 89 13.37 1.60 0.27
C ALA A 89 13.18 0.13 -0.13
N GLY A 90 12.01 -0.22 -0.70
CA GLY A 90 11.74 -1.57 -1.20
C GLY A 90 11.35 -2.60 -0.15
N SER A 91 11.00 -2.18 1.07
CA SER A 91 10.60 -3.06 2.17
C SER A 91 9.09 -3.22 2.33
N GLU A 92 8.30 -2.48 1.56
CA GLU A 92 6.85 -2.44 1.72
C GLU A 92 6.14 -3.52 0.90
N ASP A 93 4.98 -3.94 1.43
CA ASP A 93 4.00 -4.83 0.79
C ASP A 93 2.64 -4.14 0.88
N LEU A 94 2.17 -3.63 -0.26
CA LEU A 94 1.02 -2.72 -0.34
C LEU A 94 -0.08 -3.35 -1.19
N CYS A 95 -1.32 -3.36 -0.67
CA CYS A 95 -2.49 -3.79 -1.41
C CYS A 95 -3.44 -2.61 -1.67
N PHE A 96 -3.73 -2.37 -2.95
CA PHE A 96 -4.64 -1.34 -3.41
C PHE A 96 -5.89 -1.96 -4.02
N ILE A 97 -7.05 -1.42 -3.67
CA ILE A 97 -8.33 -1.86 -4.22
C ILE A 97 -8.74 -0.96 -5.37
N THR A 98 -9.24 -1.57 -6.44
CA THR A 98 -9.83 -0.87 -7.59
C THR A 98 -11.20 -1.46 -7.93
N GLU A 99 -12.04 -0.66 -8.60
CA GLU A 99 -13.32 -1.10 -9.17
C GLU A 99 -13.18 -1.62 -10.61
N ALA A 100 -11.99 -1.52 -11.21
CA ALA A 100 -11.71 -2.14 -12.50
C ALA A 100 -11.84 -3.66 -12.41
N SER A 101 -12.21 -4.32 -13.50
CA SER A 101 -12.21 -5.78 -13.55
C SER A 101 -10.77 -6.34 -13.50
N PRO A 102 -10.58 -7.59 -13.05
CA PRO A 102 -9.25 -8.22 -13.08
C PRO A 102 -8.60 -8.22 -14.46
N GLN A 103 -9.40 -8.32 -15.53
CA GLN A 103 -8.91 -8.25 -16.90
C GLN A 103 -8.38 -6.85 -17.25
N GLU A 104 -9.12 -5.79 -16.88
CA GLU A 104 -8.69 -4.41 -17.11
C GLU A 104 -7.42 -4.08 -16.34
N VAL A 105 -7.27 -4.56 -15.09
CA VAL A 105 -6.04 -4.43 -14.30
C VAL A 105 -4.86 -5.05 -15.05
N ARG A 106 -5.01 -6.29 -15.50
CA ARG A 106 -3.96 -7.00 -16.26
C ARG A 106 -3.56 -6.27 -17.53
N ASP A 107 -4.55 -5.83 -18.31
CA ASP A 107 -4.31 -5.18 -19.59
C ASP A 107 -3.64 -3.82 -19.41
N HIS A 108 -4.04 -3.07 -18.37
CA HIS A 108 -3.42 -1.79 -18.02
C HIS A 108 -1.96 -1.96 -17.57
N LEU A 109 -1.67 -2.92 -16.68
CA LEU A 109 -0.29 -3.19 -16.25
C LEU A 109 0.62 -3.53 -17.44
N ARG A 110 0.14 -4.36 -18.36
CA ARG A 110 0.85 -4.71 -19.60
C ARG A 110 1.06 -3.49 -20.50
N ALA A 111 0.03 -2.66 -20.67
CA ALA A 111 0.14 -1.42 -21.46
C ALA A 111 1.15 -0.43 -20.85
N CYS A 112 1.30 -0.43 -19.52
CA CYS A 112 2.32 0.34 -18.82
C CYS A 112 3.72 -0.29 -18.88
N GLY A 113 3.88 -1.48 -19.47
CA GLY A 113 5.15 -2.20 -19.49
C GLY A 113 5.54 -2.78 -18.14
N ILE A 114 4.56 -3.04 -17.26
CA ILE A 114 4.79 -3.59 -15.92
C ILE A 114 4.71 -5.11 -15.97
N GLU A 115 5.74 -5.76 -15.45
CA GLU A 115 5.76 -7.21 -15.26
C GLU A 115 4.79 -7.60 -14.14
N ILE A 116 3.85 -8.49 -14.45
CA ILE A 116 2.99 -9.13 -13.46
C ILE A 116 3.74 -10.33 -12.91
N THR A 117 4.22 -10.21 -11.67
CA THR A 117 5.01 -11.27 -11.02
C THR A 117 4.17 -12.43 -10.52
N ASN A 118 2.89 -12.18 -10.24
CA ASN A 118 1.90 -13.19 -9.87
C ASN A 118 0.49 -12.68 -10.16
N GLY A 119 -0.43 -13.57 -10.53
CA GLY A 119 -1.84 -13.26 -10.73
C GLY A 119 -2.34 -13.54 -12.18
N PRO A 120 -3.68 -13.62 -12.35
CA PRO A 120 -4.70 -13.43 -11.31
C PRO A 120 -4.71 -14.57 -10.30
N VAL A 121 -4.78 -14.25 -9.02
CA VAL A 121 -4.86 -15.20 -7.91
C VAL A 121 -5.91 -14.76 -6.90
N THR A 122 -6.56 -15.72 -6.25
CA THR A 122 -7.49 -15.45 -5.17
C THR A 122 -6.73 -15.19 -3.87
N LYS A 123 -7.09 -14.12 -3.18
CA LYS A 123 -6.57 -13.73 -1.86
C LYS A 123 -7.71 -13.39 -0.92
N ILE A 124 -7.41 -13.34 0.36
CA ILE A 124 -8.35 -12.89 1.39
C ILE A 124 -7.91 -11.53 1.88
N GLY A 125 -8.72 -10.53 1.59
CA GLY A 125 -8.54 -9.16 2.05
C GLY A 125 -9.35 -8.87 3.31
N ALA A 126 -9.38 -7.62 3.72
CA ALA A 126 -10.08 -7.17 4.91
C ALA A 126 -11.61 -7.40 4.85
N LEU A 127 -12.20 -7.39 3.65
CA LEU A 127 -13.63 -7.56 3.42
C LEU A 127 -14.00 -8.93 2.83
N GLY A 128 -13.05 -9.86 2.74
CA GLY A 128 -13.27 -11.20 2.21
C GLY A 128 -12.41 -11.52 0.99
N GLU A 129 -12.89 -12.43 0.14
CA GLU A 129 -12.18 -12.92 -1.03
C GLU A 129 -12.07 -11.84 -2.12
N MET A 130 -10.92 -11.75 -2.74
CA MET A 130 -10.61 -10.82 -3.83
C MET A 130 -9.71 -11.47 -4.88
N THR A 131 -9.69 -10.93 -6.08
CA THR A 131 -8.77 -11.32 -7.16
C THR A 131 -7.63 -10.33 -7.26
N SER A 132 -6.40 -10.81 -7.17
CA SER A 132 -5.20 -9.97 -7.06
C SER A 132 -4.21 -10.20 -8.19
N HIS A 133 -3.53 -9.11 -8.59
CA HIS A 133 -2.34 -9.12 -9.44
C HIS A 133 -1.20 -8.44 -8.68
N TYR A 134 0.00 -8.98 -8.81
CA TYR A 134 1.20 -8.50 -8.13
C TYR A 134 2.22 -7.97 -9.12
N CYS A 135 2.85 -6.88 -8.77
CA CYS A 135 4.01 -6.33 -9.47
C CYS A 135 5.00 -5.72 -8.47
N ARG A 136 6.10 -5.17 -8.98
CA ARG A 136 7.06 -4.41 -8.18
C ARG A 136 7.09 -2.96 -8.63
N ASP A 137 7.23 -2.03 -7.69
CA ASP A 137 7.54 -0.66 -8.00
C ASP A 137 9.05 -0.47 -8.28
N LEU A 138 9.49 0.79 -8.46
CA LEU A 138 10.87 1.10 -8.81
C LEU A 138 11.90 0.72 -7.73
N ASP A 139 11.50 0.75 -6.47
CA ASP A 139 12.35 0.39 -5.33
C ASP A 139 12.28 -1.10 -4.99
N GLY A 140 11.37 -1.86 -5.63
CA GLY A 140 11.16 -3.27 -5.39
C GLY A 140 10.09 -3.56 -4.34
N ASN A 141 9.32 -2.57 -3.88
CA ASN A 141 8.16 -2.82 -3.04
C ASN A 141 7.18 -3.75 -3.75
N LEU A 142 6.59 -4.66 -3.00
CA LEU A 142 5.51 -5.50 -3.54
C LEU A 142 4.23 -4.68 -3.62
N VAL A 143 3.65 -4.64 -4.80
CA VAL A 143 2.40 -3.91 -5.07
C VAL A 143 1.35 -4.92 -5.52
N GLU A 144 0.29 -5.04 -4.74
CA GLU A 144 -0.89 -5.82 -5.03
C GLU A 144 -2.01 -4.91 -5.50
N ILE A 145 -2.60 -5.22 -6.64
CA ILE A 145 -3.81 -4.57 -7.14
C ILE A 145 -4.93 -5.59 -7.08
N ALA A 146 -5.93 -5.35 -6.25
CA ALA A 146 -6.97 -6.29 -5.93
C ALA A 146 -8.36 -5.75 -6.24
N VAL A 147 -9.26 -6.68 -6.60
CA VAL A 147 -10.65 -6.42 -6.96
C VAL A 147 -11.54 -7.34 -6.14
N TYR A 148 -12.45 -6.76 -5.39
CA TYR A 148 -13.52 -7.52 -4.73
C TYR A 148 -14.59 -7.95 -5.76
N PRO A 149 -15.22 -9.13 -5.59
CA PRO A 149 -16.37 -9.51 -6.41
C PRO A 149 -17.50 -8.48 -6.27
N ARG A 150 -18.18 -8.21 -7.40
CA ARG A 150 -19.38 -7.36 -7.44
C ARG A 150 -20.63 -8.19 -7.24
#